data_c1de363149a2cc6fa0f0e6b2d2ad424e
#
_entry.id   c1de363149a2cc6fa0f0e6b2d2ad424e
#
_cell.length_a   1.000
_cell.length_b   1.000
_cell.length_c   1.000
_cell.angle_alpha   90.00
_cell.angle_beta   90.00
_cell.angle_gamma   90.00
#
_symmetry.space_group_name_H-M   'P 1'
#
loop_
_entity.id
_entity.type
_entity.pdbx_description
1 polymer ?
#
loop_
_entity_poly.entity_id
_entity_poly.type
_entity_poly.pdbx_seq_one_letter_code
_entity_poly.pdbx_strand_id
1 'polypeptide(L)'
;MTDRANEAVSHLFETFGEKIVETGYHGSIPLITLTPEHLPAVASHICHAPSLRGTLSLQWAVDLRPVIQRFQLFYLFSLAEDGSWLLLTTHLDGSARIYPSITPRVHAAKWYEREIRDLFGLIAQGHPDLRRLVRHEHWPRGTHPLKKEFAWNQVMGRQEGIYHYRRMEGEGVFEVPVGPIHAGIIEPGHFRFSVAGEPVRQLEIRHFWKHRGVEKLFENLTLTNGPALAEKVSGDASYSHSLCY
;
A
#
# COMPACT_ATOMS: atom_id res chain seq x y z
N MET A 1 -20.40 -6.10 -18.86
CA MET A 1 -19.78 -5.48 -17.66
C MET A 1 -20.80 -5.51 -16.56
N THR A 2 -20.38 -5.98 -15.47
CA THR A 2 -21.16 -6.70 -14.50
C THR A 2 -22.12 -5.79 -13.74
N ASP A 3 -23.38 -6.19 -13.79
CA ASP A 3 -24.51 -5.68 -12.99
C ASP A 3 -24.12 -5.51 -11.50
N ARG A 4 -23.28 -6.42 -11.00
CA ARG A 4 -22.88 -6.51 -9.60
C ARG A 4 -22.04 -5.34 -9.06
N ALA A 5 -21.10 -4.80 -9.85
CA ALA A 5 -20.34 -3.63 -9.38
C ALA A 5 -21.27 -2.40 -9.23
N ASN A 6 -22.26 -2.29 -10.11
CA ASN A 6 -23.28 -1.24 -10.02
C ASN A 6 -24.28 -1.52 -8.88
N GLU A 7 -24.64 -2.78 -8.66
CA GLU A 7 -25.42 -3.19 -7.49
C GLU A 7 -24.70 -2.85 -6.17
N ALA A 8 -23.38 -3.08 -6.12
CA ALA A 8 -22.56 -2.70 -4.98
C ALA A 8 -22.55 -1.19 -4.74
N VAL A 9 -22.45 -0.38 -5.79
CA VAL A 9 -22.57 1.08 -5.70
C VAL A 9 -23.95 1.48 -5.16
N SER A 10 -25.02 0.89 -5.68
CA SER A 10 -26.40 1.17 -5.24
C SER A 10 -26.59 0.81 -3.76
N HIS A 11 -26.10 -0.38 -3.35
CA HIS A 11 -26.15 -0.83 -1.96
C HIS A 11 -25.35 0.10 -1.02
N LEU A 12 -24.17 0.56 -1.44
CA LEU A 12 -23.38 1.51 -0.66
C LEU A 12 -24.04 2.88 -0.59
N PHE A 13 -24.72 3.29 -1.67
CA PHE A 13 -25.45 4.55 -1.68
C PHE A 13 -26.68 4.50 -0.74
N GLU A 14 -27.42 3.40 -0.72
CA GLU A 14 -28.51 3.19 0.23
C GLU A 14 -28.03 3.23 1.70
N THR A 15 -26.84 2.63 1.96
CA THR A 15 -26.33 2.50 3.33
C THR A 15 -25.60 3.75 3.81
N PHE A 16 -24.91 4.45 2.91
CA PHE A 16 -23.98 5.56 3.24
C PHE A 16 -24.20 6.83 2.42
N GLY A 17 -25.32 6.98 1.74
CA GLY A 17 -25.57 8.02 0.73
C GLY A 17 -25.12 9.43 1.13
N GLU A 18 -25.47 9.87 2.36
CA GLU A 18 -25.05 11.18 2.87
C GLU A 18 -23.53 11.34 3.07
N LYS A 19 -22.78 10.23 3.05
CA LYS A 19 -21.31 10.18 3.24
C LYS A 19 -20.56 10.08 1.91
N ILE A 20 -21.28 9.82 0.82
CA ILE A 20 -20.74 9.74 -0.53
C ILE A 20 -20.74 11.13 -1.13
N VAL A 21 -19.56 11.62 -1.50
CA VAL A 21 -19.40 12.95 -2.11
C VAL A 21 -19.77 12.91 -3.59
N GLU A 22 -19.33 11.85 -4.27
CA GLU A 22 -19.49 11.70 -5.72
C GLU A 22 -19.40 10.23 -6.11
N THR A 23 -20.08 9.86 -7.18
CA THR A 23 -19.93 8.58 -7.86
C THR A 23 -19.58 8.79 -9.32
N GLY A 24 -18.77 7.89 -9.88
CA GLY A 24 -18.31 7.97 -11.27
C GLY A 24 -17.68 6.66 -11.71
N TYR A 25 -16.78 6.76 -12.68
CA TYR A 25 -16.03 5.62 -13.20
C TYR A 25 -14.57 5.99 -13.43
N HIS A 26 -13.68 5.06 -13.18
CA HIS A 26 -12.30 5.10 -13.65
C HIS A 26 -12.12 4.00 -14.70
N GLY A 27 -12.11 4.41 -15.98
CA GLY A 27 -12.26 3.45 -17.07
C GLY A 27 -13.60 2.72 -16.97
N SER A 28 -13.56 1.43 -16.74
CA SER A 28 -14.75 0.58 -16.56
C SER A 28 -15.10 0.27 -15.11
N ILE A 29 -14.28 0.73 -14.15
CA ILE A 29 -14.43 0.42 -12.73
C ILE A 29 -15.26 1.52 -12.07
N PRO A 30 -16.38 1.19 -11.40
CA PRO A 30 -17.12 2.15 -10.60
C PRO A 30 -16.25 2.77 -9.52
N LEU A 31 -16.37 4.08 -9.36
CA LEU A 31 -15.61 4.90 -8.43
C LEU A 31 -16.55 5.61 -7.46
N ILE A 32 -16.26 5.51 -6.18
CA ILE A 32 -16.95 6.24 -5.12
C ILE A 32 -15.96 7.16 -4.41
N THR A 33 -16.28 8.44 -4.39
CA THR A 33 -15.52 9.45 -3.64
C THR A 33 -16.15 9.67 -2.28
N LEU A 34 -15.33 9.58 -1.23
CA LEU A 34 -15.73 9.77 0.16
C LEU A 34 -14.92 10.89 0.80
N THR A 35 -15.45 11.48 1.88
CA THR A 35 -14.60 12.24 2.77
C THR A 35 -13.76 11.30 3.64
N PRO A 36 -12.54 11.71 4.06
CA PRO A 36 -11.58 10.81 4.72
C PRO A 36 -12.12 10.10 5.95
N GLU A 37 -12.93 10.78 6.75
CA GLU A 37 -13.50 10.27 8.02
C GLU A 37 -14.42 9.06 7.83
N HIS A 38 -15.02 8.91 6.65
CA HIS A 38 -15.95 7.82 6.37
C HIS A 38 -15.29 6.56 5.79
N LEU A 39 -14.03 6.67 5.31
CA LEU A 39 -13.29 5.55 4.74
C LEU A 39 -13.28 4.28 5.61
N PRO A 40 -12.97 4.34 6.93
CA PRO A 40 -12.90 3.13 7.74
C PRO A 40 -14.22 2.37 7.85
N ALA A 41 -15.33 3.11 7.86
CA ALA A 41 -16.65 2.50 7.95
C ALA A 41 -17.07 1.85 6.62
N VAL A 42 -16.89 2.56 5.50
CA VAL A 42 -17.26 2.06 4.17
C VAL A 42 -16.37 0.91 3.76
N ALA A 43 -15.04 1.01 3.93
CA ALA A 43 -14.10 -0.08 3.63
C ALA A 43 -14.41 -1.35 4.45
N SER A 44 -14.71 -1.18 5.74
CA SER A 44 -15.13 -2.30 6.60
C SER A 44 -16.42 -2.94 6.10
N HIS A 45 -17.39 -2.14 5.70
CA HIS A 45 -18.67 -2.64 5.18
C HIS A 45 -18.48 -3.43 3.88
N ILE A 46 -17.67 -2.93 2.95
CA ILE A 46 -17.36 -3.66 1.71
C ILE A 46 -16.76 -5.04 2.00
N CYS A 47 -15.87 -5.15 2.98
CA CYS A 47 -15.23 -6.42 3.31
C CYS A 47 -16.13 -7.39 4.06
N HIS A 48 -17.06 -6.92 4.89
CA HIS A 48 -17.78 -7.77 5.83
C HIS A 48 -19.28 -7.91 5.54
N ALA A 49 -19.86 -7.04 4.72
CA ALA A 49 -21.28 -7.19 4.35
C ALA A 49 -21.47 -8.46 3.53
N PRO A 50 -22.45 -9.33 3.90
CA PRO A 50 -22.70 -10.58 3.18
C PRO A 50 -22.99 -10.38 1.68
N SER A 51 -23.59 -9.24 1.33
CA SER A 51 -23.93 -8.86 -0.05
C SER A 51 -22.72 -8.44 -0.89
N LEU A 52 -21.59 -8.04 -0.28
CA LEU A 52 -20.43 -7.52 -1.00
C LEU A 52 -19.23 -8.45 -0.91
N ARG A 53 -18.85 -8.88 0.29
CA ARG A 53 -17.71 -9.77 0.57
C ARG A 53 -16.44 -9.37 -0.18
N GLY A 54 -16.20 -8.06 -0.24
CA GLY A 54 -15.07 -7.50 -0.99
C GLY A 54 -13.73 -7.76 -0.31
N THR A 55 -12.69 -7.89 -1.11
CA THR A 55 -11.29 -8.00 -0.64
C THR A 55 -10.52 -6.79 -1.11
N LEU A 56 -9.85 -6.09 -0.18
CA LEU A 56 -8.92 -5.02 -0.55
C LEU A 56 -7.74 -5.62 -1.33
N SER A 57 -7.66 -5.30 -2.60
CA SER A 57 -6.64 -5.83 -3.51
C SER A 57 -5.46 -4.87 -3.67
N LEU A 58 -5.71 -3.56 -3.60
CA LEU A 58 -4.66 -2.54 -3.73
C LEU A 58 -5.08 -1.26 -3.01
N GLN A 59 -4.09 -0.56 -2.45
CA GLN A 59 -4.24 0.79 -1.92
C GLN A 59 -3.00 1.61 -2.30
N TRP A 60 -3.22 2.84 -2.80
CA TRP A 60 -2.13 3.73 -3.17
C TRP A 60 -2.50 5.19 -2.96
N ALA A 61 -1.50 6.07 -3.06
CA ALA A 61 -1.66 7.50 -3.03
C ALA A 61 -1.13 8.15 -4.31
N VAL A 62 -1.64 9.32 -4.62
CA VAL A 62 -1.14 10.18 -5.70
C VAL A 62 -0.94 11.59 -5.16
N ASP A 63 0.20 12.19 -5.48
CA ASP A 63 0.48 13.59 -5.16
C ASP A 63 -0.01 14.49 -6.30
N LEU A 64 -1.19 15.06 -6.15
CA LEU A 64 -1.82 16.00 -7.07
C LEU A 64 -1.63 17.46 -6.64
N ARG A 65 -0.77 17.75 -5.67
CA ARG A 65 -0.56 19.10 -5.14
C ARG A 65 -0.15 20.12 -6.23
N PRO A 66 0.69 19.78 -7.22
CA PRO A 66 1.03 20.73 -8.28
C PRO A 66 -0.15 21.11 -9.18
N VAL A 67 -1.21 20.32 -9.23
CA VAL A 67 -2.35 20.52 -10.13
C VAL A 67 -3.57 21.05 -9.37
N ILE A 68 -3.96 20.42 -8.28
CA ILE A 68 -5.19 20.73 -7.53
C ILE A 68 -4.94 20.95 -6.04
N GLN A 69 -3.69 21.06 -5.61
CA GLN A 69 -3.26 21.27 -4.21
C GLN A 69 -3.77 20.20 -3.23
N ARG A 70 -3.90 18.96 -3.68
CA ARG A 70 -4.39 17.83 -2.88
C ARG A 70 -3.53 16.58 -3.06
N PHE A 71 -3.57 15.71 -2.07
CA PHE A 71 -3.28 14.29 -2.23
C PHE A 71 -4.57 13.54 -2.51
N GLN A 72 -4.49 12.44 -3.24
CA GLN A 72 -5.60 11.54 -3.47
C GLN A 72 -5.21 10.13 -3.04
N LEU A 73 -6.06 9.47 -2.28
CA LEU A 73 -5.92 8.07 -1.87
C LEU A 73 -6.92 7.22 -2.63
N PHE A 74 -6.49 6.04 -3.03
CA PHE A 74 -7.31 5.07 -3.74
C PHE A 74 -7.29 3.72 -3.02
N TYR A 75 -8.42 3.01 -3.06
CA TYR A 75 -8.66 1.72 -2.46
C TYR A 75 -9.42 0.85 -3.43
N LEU A 76 -8.76 -0.15 -4.01
CA LEU A 76 -9.35 -1.06 -4.98
C LEU A 76 -9.79 -2.34 -4.29
N PHE A 77 -11.07 -2.66 -4.43
CA PHE A 77 -11.67 -3.89 -3.92
C PHE A 77 -12.07 -4.81 -5.05
N SER A 78 -11.78 -6.10 -4.92
CA SER A 78 -12.41 -7.14 -5.72
C SER A 78 -13.64 -7.67 -4.99
N LEU A 79 -14.75 -7.84 -5.69
CA LEU A 79 -15.99 -8.42 -5.17
C LEU A 79 -15.99 -9.93 -5.42
N ALA A 80 -16.33 -10.72 -4.40
CA ALA A 80 -15.98 -12.13 -4.34
C ALA A 80 -16.69 -13.04 -5.34
N GLU A 81 -17.90 -12.69 -5.81
CA GLU A 81 -18.72 -13.64 -6.56
C GLU A 81 -18.40 -13.69 -8.06
N ASP A 82 -18.06 -12.56 -8.67
CA ASP A 82 -17.81 -12.46 -10.11
C ASP A 82 -16.46 -11.82 -10.47
N GLY A 83 -15.66 -11.48 -9.46
CA GLY A 83 -14.36 -10.82 -9.66
C GLY A 83 -14.49 -9.39 -10.18
N SER A 84 -15.65 -8.76 -10.06
CA SER A 84 -15.80 -7.35 -10.41
C SER A 84 -15.03 -6.44 -9.45
N TRP A 85 -14.76 -5.22 -9.89
CA TRP A 85 -13.94 -4.27 -9.17
C TRP A 85 -14.76 -3.08 -8.71
N LEU A 86 -14.42 -2.56 -7.54
CA LEU A 86 -14.95 -1.32 -6.98
C LEU A 86 -13.79 -0.47 -6.46
N LEU A 87 -13.78 0.81 -6.83
CA LEU A 87 -12.74 1.75 -6.43
C LEU A 87 -13.33 2.79 -5.47
N LEU A 88 -12.75 2.90 -4.27
CA LEU A 88 -12.97 4.04 -3.41
C LEU A 88 -11.85 5.05 -3.56
N THR A 89 -12.17 6.32 -3.42
CA THR A 89 -11.19 7.39 -3.36
C THR A 89 -11.54 8.45 -2.34
N THR A 90 -10.52 9.15 -1.87
CA THR A 90 -10.67 10.36 -1.04
C THR A 90 -9.60 11.37 -1.36
N HIS A 91 -9.93 12.63 -1.19
CA HIS A 91 -8.99 13.73 -1.32
C HIS A 91 -8.56 14.23 0.07
N LEU A 92 -7.26 14.48 0.22
CA LEU A 92 -6.70 15.14 1.39
C LEU A 92 -6.16 16.51 0.95
N ASP A 93 -6.33 17.51 1.79
CA ASP A 93 -5.71 18.82 1.58
C ASP A 93 -4.19 18.67 1.38
N GLY A 94 -3.57 19.50 0.53
CA GLY A 94 -2.14 19.43 0.23
C GLY A 94 -1.23 19.67 1.44
N SER A 95 -1.74 20.30 2.50
CA SER A 95 -1.07 20.47 3.79
C SER A 95 -1.29 19.31 4.74
N ALA A 96 -2.24 18.41 4.47
CA ALA A 96 -2.58 17.28 5.33
C ALA A 96 -1.37 16.38 5.57
N ARG A 97 -1.28 15.87 6.80
CA ARG A 97 -0.26 14.90 7.21
C ARG A 97 -0.86 13.61 7.74
N ILE A 98 -2.16 13.61 7.99
CA ILE A 98 -2.87 12.55 8.71
C ILE A 98 -4.17 12.23 7.97
N TYR A 99 -4.52 10.95 7.91
CA TYR A 99 -5.82 10.44 7.45
C TYR A 99 -6.22 9.22 8.30
N PRO A 100 -7.52 8.88 8.41
CA PRO A 100 -7.98 7.74 9.20
C PRO A 100 -7.47 6.41 8.62
N SER A 101 -6.87 5.56 9.45
CA SER A 101 -6.44 4.21 9.09
C SER A 101 -7.63 3.27 8.91
N ILE A 102 -7.62 2.49 7.84
CA ILE A 102 -8.55 1.36 7.67
C ILE A 102 -7.99 0.03 8.21
N THR A 103 -6.68 -0.05 8.48
CA THR A 103 -6.00 -1.28 8.95
C THR A 103 -6.67 -1.96 10.15
N PRO A 104 -7.20 -1.24 11.18
CA PRO A 104 -7.84 -1.91 12.30
C PRO A 104 -9.09 -2.73 11.94
N ARG A 105 -9.72 -2.42 10.81
CA ARG A 105 -10.93 -3.09 10.31
C ARG A 105 -10.66 -3.92 9.05
N VAL A 106 -9.67 -3.53 8.25
CA VAL A 106 -9.28 -4.19 7.00
C VAL A 106 -7.78 -4.45 7.06
N HIS A 107 -7.38 -5.59 7.65
CA HIS A 107 -5.98 -5.90 7.93
C HIS A 107 -5.08 -5.90 6.68
N ALA A 108 -5.63 -6.20 5.51
CA ALA A 108 -4.91 -6.15 4.24
C ALA A 108 -4.27 -4.78 3.94
N ALA A 109 -4.82 -3.68 4.50
CA ALA A 109 -4.29 -2.33 4.34
C ALA A 109 -2.95 -2.08 5.06
N LYS A 110 -2.55 -2.97 5.98
CA LYS A 110 -1.44 -2.77 6.91
C LYS A 110 -0.13 -2.33 6.25
N TRP A 111 0.24 -2.92 5.13
CA TRP A 111 1.49 -2.58 4.46
C TRP A 111 1.32 -1.39 3.52
N TYR A 112 0.21 -1.28 2.84
CA TYR A 112 -0.08 -0.14 1.98
C TYR A 112 -0.08 1.19 2.73
N GLU A 113 -0.69 1.26 3.92
CA GLU A 113 -0.71 2.47 4.73
C GLU A 113 0.70 2.86 5.23
N ARG A 114 1.55 1.89 5.53
CA ARG A 114 2.96 2.12 5.89
C ARG A 114 3.79 2.58 4.68
N GLU A 115 3.54 2.02 3.51
CA GLU A 115 4.15 2.43 2.25
C GLU A 115 3.77 3.87 1.90
N ILE A 116 2.48 4.22 1.96
CA ILE A 116 1.99 5.59 1.75
C ILE A 116 2.67 6.57 2.73
N ARG A 117 2.81 6.18 4.00
CA ARG A 117 3.54 6.98 4.98
C ARG A 117 4.99 7.19 4.57
N ASP A 118 5.67 6.14 4.15
CA ASP A 118 7.07 6.21 3.79
C ASP A 118 7.28 7.03 2.51
N LEU A 119 6.47 6.82 1.49
CA LEU A 119 6.68 7.40 0.17
C LEU A 119 6.08 8.81 0.00
N PHE A 120 4.99 9.13 0.72
CA PHE A 120 4.28 10.41 0.64
C PHE A 120 4.30 11.23 1.93
N GLY A 121 4.67 10.65 3.07
CA GLY A 121 4.65 11.33 4.38
C GLY A 121 3.26 11.48 4.99
N LEU A 122 2.26 10.76 4.48
CA LEU A 122 0.90 10.75 5.00
C LEU A 122 0.76 9.65 6.05
N ILE A 123 0.29 10.01 7.25
CA ILE A 123 0.21 9.10 8.40
C ILE A 123 -1.22 8.58 8.54
N ALA A 124 -1.38 7.27 8.47
CA ALA A 124 -2.65 6.61 8.77
C ALA A 124 -2.90 6.61 10.30
N GLN A 125 -3.74 7.50 10.77
CA GLN A 125 -4.07 7.64 12.19
C GLN A 125 -4.84 6.41 12.69
N GLY A 126 -4.36 5.82 13.79
CA GLY A 126 -4.93 4.58 14.34
C GLY A 126 -4.30 3.30 13.76
N HIS A 127 -3.31 3.41 12.89
CA HIS A 127 -2.57 2.24 12.41
C HIS A 127 -1.80 1.55 13.54
N PRO A 128 -1.90 0.21 13.70
CA PRO A 128 -1.33 -0.51 14.84
C PRO A 128 0.21 -0.62 14.82
N ASP A 129 0.86 -0.43 13.67
CA ASP A 129 2.30 -0.55 13.51
C ASP A 129 2.84 0.52 12.55
N LEU A 130 3.43 1.58 13.08
CA LEU A 130 3.99 2.68 12.30
C LEU A 130 5.51 2.57 12.09
N ARG A 131 6.12 1.39 12.27
CA ARG A 131 7.53 1.19 11.89
C ARG A 131 7.71 1.40 10.39
N ARG A 132 8.87 1.87 9.98
CA ARG A 132 9.23 2.04 8.56
C ARG A 132 9.13 0.71 7.81
N LEU A 133 8.71 0.73 6.56
CA LEU A 133 8.55 -0.44 5.71
C LEU A 133 9.49 -0.38 4.49
N VAL A 134 9.22 0.55 3.57
CA VAL A 134 9.97 0.71 2.32
C VAL A 134 11.29 1.42 2.58
N ARG A 135 11.22 2.53 3.28
CA ARG A 135 12.42 3.28 3.68
C ARG A 135 12.98 2.68 4.97
N HIS A 136 14.12 2.03 4.86
CA HIS A 136 14.84 1.54 6.02
C HIS A 136 15.40 2.70 6.88
N GLU A 137 15.90 2.41 8.07
CA GLU A 137 16.28 3.41 9.07
C GLU A 137 17.42 4.33 8.61
N HIS A 138 18.26 3.85 7.68
CA HIS A 138 19.36 4.65 7.11
C HIS A 138 18.91 5.76 6.16
N TRP A 139 17.64 5.78 5.75
CA TRP A 139 17.10 6.88 4.95
C TRP A 139 16.91 8.14 5.78
N PRO A 140 17.27 9.33 5.26
CA PRO A 140 17.09 10.60 5.97
C PRO A 140 15.63 10.81 6.39
N ARG A 141 15.46 11.43 7.56
CA ARG A 141 14.11 11.82 8.02
C ARG A 141 13.51 12.83 7.05
N GLY A 142 12.18 12.80 6.90
CA GLY A 142 11.44 13.74 6.05
C GLY A 142 11.58 13.52 4.55
N THR A 143 12.36 12.52 4.11
CA THR A 143 12.44 12.17 2.68
C THR A 143 11.26 11.32 2.27
N HIS A 144 10.52 11.77 1.26
CA HIS A 144 9.34 11.08 0.74
C HIS A 144 9.41 11.03 -0.79
N PRO A 145 9.91 9.91 -1.37
CA PRO A 145 10.33 9.87 -2.77
C PRO A 145 9.21 10.07 -3.80
N LEU A 146 7.96 9.76 -3.46
CA LEU A 146 6.83 9.94 -4.39
C LEU A 146 6.15 11.31 -4.28
N LYS A 147 6.63 12.19 -3.41
CA LYS A 147 6.27 13.59 -3.49
C LYS A 147 6.82 14.24 -4.77
N LYS A 148 6.06 15.10 -5.39
CA LYS A 148 6.45 15.71 -6.68
C LYS A 148 7.68 16.60 -6.59
N GLU A 149 7.95 17.19 -5.44
CA GLU A 149 9.18 17.96 -5.20
C GLU A 149 10.45 17.11 -5.10
N PHE A 150 10.34 15.78 -4.96
CA PHE A 150 11.51 14.91 -4.91
C PHE A 150 12.01 14.61 -6.33
N ALA A 151 13.26 14.99 -6.62
CA ALA A 151 13.86 14.71 -7.92
C ALA A 151 14.33 13.25 -8.02
N TRP A 152 14.03 12.58 -9.14
CA TRP A 152 14.38 11.16 -9.36
C TRP A 152 15.88 10.85 -9.27
N ASN A 153 16.73 11.83 -9.58
CA ASN A 153 18.19 11.75 -9.54
C ASN A 153 18.82 12.40 -8.30
N GLN A 154 18.00 12.70 -7.27
CA GLN A 154 18.49 13.31 -6.04
C GLN A 154 19.44 12.37 -5.31
N VAL A 155 20.66 12.82 -5.09
CA VAL A 155 21.62 12.13 -4.24
C VAL A 155 21.19 12.30 -2.78
N MET A 156 20.98 11.17 -2.11
CA MET A 156 20.56 11.17 -0.71
C MET A 156 21.73 10.84 0.22
N GLY A 157 21.82 11.60 1.29
CA GLY A 157 22.68 11.22 2.41
C GLY A 157 22.18 9.95 3.10
N ARG A 158 23.01 9.40 3.96
CA ARG A 158 22.62 8.30 4.87
C ARG A 158 22.60 8.83 6.30
N GLN A 159 21.70 8.30 7.11
CA GLN A 159 21.68 8.50 8.54
C GLN A 159 21.91 7.18 9.26
N GLU A 160 22.36 7.24 10.49
CA GLU A 160 22.36 6.07 11.35
C GLU A 160 20.95 5.78 11.85
N GLY A 161 20.63 4.50 11.97
CA GLY A 161 19.34 4.06 12.48
C GLY A 161 19.32 2.56 12.73
N ILE A 162 18.56 2.14 13.72
CA ILE A 162 18.43 0.76 14.14
C ILE A 162 16.98 0.35 13.97
N TYR A 163 16.77 -0.80 13.34
CA TYR A 163 15.46 -1.44 13.29
C TYR A 163 15.27 -2.29 14.55
N HIS A 164 14.18 -2.04 15.26
CA HIS A 164 13.82 -2.81 16.45
C HIS A 164 12.94 -4.00 16.06
N TYR A 165 13.56 -5.18 16.03
CA TYR A 165 12.82 -6.43 15.88
C TYR A 165 12.01 -6.70 17.14
N ARG A 166 10.83 -7.29 16.95
CA ARG A 166 10.05 -7.83 18.06
C ARG A 166 10.75 -9.07 18.58
N ARG A 167 11.08 -9.07 19.86
CA ARG A 167 11.67 -10.22 20.51
C ARG A 167 10.61 -11.02 21.24
N MET A 168 10.76 -12.32 21.23
CA MET A 168 9.98 -13.23 22.07
C MET A 168 10.87 -13.70 23.21
N GLU A 169 10.36 -13.62 24.42
CA GLU A 169 11.04 -14.09 25.60
C GLU A 169 10.44 -15.45 26.05
N GLY A 170 11.23 -16.28 26.71
CA GLY A 170 10.82 -17.57 27.24
C GLY A 170 11.98 -18.54 27.34
N GLU A 171 11.82 -19.57 28.17
CA GLU A 171 12.81 -20.63 28.30
C GLU A 171 12.95 -21.41 26.99
N GLY A 172 14.18 -21.65 26.56
CA GLY A 172 14.48 -22.36 25.30
C GLY A 172 14.14 -21.60 24.03
N VAL A 173 13.73 -20.31 24.12
CA VAL A 173 13.50 -19.47 22.92
C VAL A 173 14.82 -18.94 22.40
N PHE A 174 15.03 -19.11 21.08
CA PHE A 174 16.15 -18.50 20.38
C PHE A 174 15.73 -17.95 19.01
N GLU A 175 16.52 -17.04 18.45
CA GLU A 175 16.24 -16.39 17.18
C GLU A 175 17.12 -16.96 16.07
N VAL A 176 16.50 -17.27 14.92
CA VAL A 176 17.19 -17.70 13.71
C VAL A 176 17.01 -16.61 12.63
N PRO A 177 18.06 -15.82 12.37
CA PRO A 177 18.03 -14.85 11.28
C PRO A 177 18.36 -15.52 9.94
N VAL A 178 17.54 -15.22 8.91
CA VAL A 178 17.74 -15.72 7.53
C VAL A 178 17.73 -14.53 6.57
N GLY A 179 18.75 -14.42 5.72
CA GLY A 179 18.93 -13.27 4.83
C GLY A 179 19.44 -12.01 5.55
N PRO A 180 19.50 -10.85 4.87
CA PRO A 180 18.78 -10.50 3.62
C PRO A 180 19.37 -11.08 2.33
N ILE A 181 20.58 -11.57 2.33
CA ILE A 181 21.23 -12.16 1.15
C ILE A 181 21.00 -13.68 1.17
N HIS A 182 20.49 -14.21 0.07
CA HIS A 182 20.21 -15.64 -0.09
C HIS A 182 21.01 -16.22 -1.24
N ALA A 183 21.31 -17.51 -1.15
CA ALA A 183 21.86 -18.27 -2.26
C ALA A 183 20.70 -18.75 -3.15
N GLY A 184 20.36 -18.00 -4.20
CA GLY A 184 19.26 -18.34 -5.08
C GLY A 184 18.74 -17.17 -5.89
N ILE A 185 17.60 -17.35 -6.56
CA ILE A 185 16.96 -16.35 -7.42
C ILE A 185 16.08 -15.36 -6.67
N ILE A 186 15.81 -15.59 -5.37
CA ILE A 186 14.96 -14.69 -4.59
C ILE A 186 15.68 -13.37 -4.30
N GLU A 187 14.93 -12.28 -4.41
CA GLU A 187 15.43 -10.94 -4.08
C GLU A 187 15.70 -10.80 -2.57
N PRO A 188 16.60 -9.87 -2.17
CA PRO A 188 16.95 -9.68 -0.77
C PRO A 188 15.74 -9.42 0.14
N GLY A 189 15.62 -10.23 1.17
CA GLY A 189 14.62 -10.12 2.22
C GLY A 189 15.13 -10.76 3.51
N HIS A 190 14.78 -10.21 4.66
CA HIS A 190 15.20 -10.75 5.95
C HIS A 190 14.01 -11.39 6.66
N PHE A 191 14.24 -12.63 7.11
CA PHE A 191 13.30 -13.39 7.92
C PHE A 191 13.94 -13.64 9.28
N ARG A 192 13.21 -13.32 10.35
CA ARG A 192 13.64 -13.61 11.71
C ARG A 192 12.63 -14.51 12.39
N PHE A 193 13.07 -15.75 12.63
CA PHE A 193 12.26 -16.76 13.28
C PHE A 193 12.60 -16.77 14.79
N SER A 194 11.60 -16.66 15.64
CA SER A 194 11.73 -17.01 17.06
C SER A 194 11.19 -18.41 17.24
N VAL A 195 12.03 -19.32 17.71
CA VAL A 195 11.73 -20.75 17.83
C VAL A 195 11.96 -21.21 19.27
N ALA A 196 11.19 -22.22 19.69
CA ALA A 196 11.39 -22.93 20.95
C ALA A 196 11.41 -24.43 20.65
N GLY A 197 12.61 -25.00 20.56
CA GLY A 197 12.82 -26.28 19.90
C GLY A 197 12.56 -26.15 18.39
N GLU A 198 11.77 -27.05 17.81
CA GLU A 198 11.40 -27.03 16.38
C GLU A 198 10.27 -26.04 16.04
N PRO A 199 9.22 -25.85 16.88
CA PRO A 199 8.10 -24.99 16.54
C PRO A 199 8.48 -23.52 16.39
N VAL A 200 8.08 -22.90 15.25
CA VAL A 200 8.17 -21.46 15.04
C VAL A 200 7.08 -20.76 15.87
N ARG A 201 7.49 -19.93 16.81
CA ARG A 201 6.60 -19.17 17.70
C ARG A 201 6.27 -17.80 17.13
N GLN A 202 7.24 -17.17 16.46
CA GLN A 202 7.07 -15.88 15.81
C GLN A 202 7.91 -15.83 14.55
N LEU A 203 7.34 -15.23 13.50
CA LEU A 203 8.05 -14.86 12.28
C LEU A 203 7.95 -13.35 12.09
N GLU A 204 9.08 -12.69 12.00
CA GLU A 204 9.14 -11.30 11.56
C GLU A 204 9.83 -11.21 10.20
N ILE A 205 9.16 -10.56 9.25
CA ILE A 205 9.61 -10.42 7.87
C ILE A 205 9.95 -8.97 7.61
N ARG A 206 11.12 -8.72 7.01
CA ARG A 206 11.55 -7.40 6.59
C ARG A 206 11.93 -7.41 5.11
N HIS A 207 11.08 -6.79 4.31
CA HIS A 207 11.26 -6.62 2.88
C HIS A 207 11.94 -5.29 2.51
N PHE A 208 11.88 -4.92 1.23
CA PHE A 208 12.36 -3.66 0.66
C PHE A 208 13.87 -3.41 0.79
N TRP A 209 14.66 -4.49 0.77
CA TRP A 209 16.13 -4.40 0.72
C TRP A 209 16.65 -4.00 -0.67
N LYS A 210 15.80 -4.09 -1.69
CA LYS A 210 16.13 -3.78 -3.08
C LYS A 210 15.18 -2.72 -3.67
N HIS A 211 14.70 -1.79 -2.86
CA HIS A 211 13.88 -0.68 -3.36
C HIS A 211 14.71 0.21 -4.30
N ARG A 212 14.25 0.38 -5.54
CA ARG A 212 14.96 1.08 -6.62
C ARG A 212 14.24 2.34 -7.09
N GLY A 213 13.10 2.69 -6.50
CA GLY A 213 12.29 3.85 -6.88
C GLY A 213 11.65 3.70 -8.27
N VAL A 214 11.21 2.50 -8.62
CA VAL A 214 10.61 2.21 -9.94
C VAL A 214 9.40 3.10 -10.21
N GLU A 215 8.55 3.34 -9.22
CA GLU A 215 7.38 4.20 -9.30
C GLU A 215 7.78 5.66 -9.66
N LYS A 216 8.87 6.15 -9.05
CA LYS A 216 9.40 7.48 -9.35
C LYS A 216 9.98 7.57 -10.76
N LEU A 217 10.57 6.50 -11.25
CA LEU A 217 11.09 6.45 -12.61
C LEU A 217 9.95 6.46 -13.64
N PHE A 218 8.83 5.79 -13.37
CA PHE A 218 7.65 5.83 -14.24
C PHE A 218 7.09 7.24 -14.44
N GLU A 219 7.19 8.12 -13.44
CA GLU A 219 6.69 9.50 -13.54
C GLU A 219 7.35 10.31 -14.69
N ASN A 220 8.55 9.90 -15.12
CA ASN A 220 9.34 10.58 -16.14
C ASN A 220 9.29 9.87 -17.51
N LEU A 221 8.51 8.81 -17.65
CA LEU A 221 8.43 8.04 -18.89
C LEU A 221 7.16 8.38 -19.68
N THR A 222 7.28 8.26 -20.99
CA THR A 222 6.11 8.17 -21.85
C THR A 222 5.49 6.78 -21.74
N LEU A 223 4.19 6.65 -22.00
CA LEU A 223 3.52 5.35 -21.99
C LEU A 223 4.22 4.32 -22.89
N THR A 224 4.74 4.75 -24.03
CA THR A 224 5.45 3.88 -24.99
C THR A 224 6.72 3.25 -24.40
N ASN A 225 7.39 3.95 -23.49
CA ASN A 225 8.65 3.48 -22.88
C ASN A 225 8.44 2.72 -21.56
N GLY A 226 7.20 2.70 -21.04
CA GLY A 226 6.85 2.04 -19.80
C GLY A 226 7.10 0.54 -19.76
N PRO A 227 6.78 -0.24 -20.81
CA PRO A 227 7.02 -1.69 -20.83
C PRO A 227 8.46 -2.06 -20.49
N ALA A 228 9.45 -1.36 -21.04
CA ALA A 228 10.86 -1.60 -20.78
C ALA A 228 11.29 -1.37 -19.32
N LEU A 229 10.61 -0.47 -18.59
CA LEU A 229 10.82 -0.32 -17.16
C LEU A 229 10.02 -1.36 -16.37
N ALA A 230 8.81 -1.70 -16.79
CA ALA A 230 7.97 -2.71 -16.16
C ALA A 230 8.67 -4.08 -16.10
N GLU A 231 9.36 -4.50 -17.17
CA GLU A 231 10.19 -5.71 -17.20
C GLU A 231 11.26 -5.75 -16.11
N LYS A 232 11.68 -4.61 -15.58
CA LYS A 232 12.74 -4.49 -14.58
C LYS A 232 12.22 -4.42 -13.14
N VAL A 233 10.92 -4.49 -12.93
CA VAL A 233 10.31 -4.55 -11.59
C VAL A 233 10.77 -5.82 -10.87
N SER A 234 10.71 -6.96 -11.58
CA SER A 234 11.24 -8.24 -11.09
C SER A 234 11.78 -9.05 -12.27
N GLY A 235 13.07 -9.46 -12.22
CA GLY A 235 13.75 -10.11 -13.34
C GLY A 235 13.20 -11.49 -13.68
N ASP A 236 12.64 -12.20 -12.72
CA ASP A 236 12.03 -13.52 -12.89
C ASP A 236 10.57 -13.45 -13.37
N ALA A 237 9.96 -12.26 -13.33
CA ALA A 237 8.59 -12.00 -13.76
C ALA A 237 8.50 -10.89 -14.83
N SER A 238 9.55 -10.65 -15.59
CA SER A 238 9.68 -9.56 -16.58
C SER A 238 8.52 -9.52 -17.57
N TYR A 239 8.18 -10.68 -18.15
CA TYR A 239 7.10 -10.79 -19.12
C TYR A 239 5.74 -10.41 -18.49
N SER A 240 5.47 -10.92 -17.31
CA SER A 240 4.19 -10.66 -16.61
C SER A 240 4.03 -9.18 -16.27
N HIS A 241 5.08 -8.53 -15.78
CA HIS A 241 5.05 -7.10 -15.49
C HIS A 241 4.88 -6.24 -16.74
N SER A 242 5.55 -6.61 -17.84
CA SER A 242 5.40 -5.92 -19.11
C SER A 242 3.99 -6.07 -19.70
N LEU A 243 3.40 -7.26 -19.55
CA LEU A 243 2.03 -7.53 -20.03
C LEU A 243 0.97 -6.79 -19.21
N CYS A 244 1.20 -6.63 -17.91
CA CYS A 244 0.28 -5.91 -17.02
C CYS A 244 0.32 -4.38 -17.21
N TYR A 245 1.43 -3.84 -17.76
CA TYR A 245 1.58 -2.42 -18.07
C TYR A 245 0.77 -2.03 -19.30
#